data_795d08a3052b1d1d2ad96711af11abd4
#
_entry.id   795d08a3052b1d1d2ad96711af11abd4
#
_cell.length_a   1.000
_cell.length_b   1.000
_cell.length_c   1.000
_cell.angle_alpha   90.00
_cell.angle_beta   90.00
_cell.angle_gamma   90.00
#
_symmetry.space_group_name_H-M   'P 1'
#
loop_
_entity.id
_entity.type
_entity.pdbx_description
1 polymer ?
#
loop_
_entity_poly.entity_id
_entity_poly.type
_entity_poly.pdbx_seq_one_letter_code
_entity_poly.pdbx_strand_id
1 'polypeptide(L)'
;EAVGNMGFQTGNILEPSMGVGNFFGLLPEQMQGSKLYGVELDSITGRIAKQLYPKADITIAGFETTDRKDFYDLAVGNVPFGQYQVDDRAYNKLGFSIHDYFFAKTLDQVRPGGVIAFVTSRYTMDKQSPEVRRYIAQRAELLGAIRLPNNAFRANAGTDVVSDILFLQKRDRPIEIEPDWVHLGQNEDGFAINRYFVDHPEMILGRQTSESTQYGKQDFTVVPIEGLKLADQLHDAVKYIRGTYQV
;
A
#
# COMPACT_ATOMS: atom_id res chain seq x y z
N GLU A 1 7.64 10.83 4.65
CA GLU A 1 7.08 12.16 4.96
C GLU A 1 5.68 12.05 5.55
N ALA A 2 4.70 11.44 4.85
CA ALA A 2 3.32 11.36 5.34
C ALA A 2 3.19 10.78 6.75
N VAL A 3 3.86 9.68 7.04
CA VAL A 3 3.83 9.03 8.36
C VAL A 3 4.48 9.91 9.42
N GLY A 4 5.57 10.60 9.08
CA GLY A 4 6.21 11.58 9.97
C GLY A 4 5.28 12.75 10.29
N ASN A 5 4.50 13.22 9.31
CA ASN A 5 3.51 14.28 9.49
C ASN A 5 2.38 13.86 10.46
N MET A 6 2.12 12.57 10.61
CA MET A 6 1.17 12.03 11.58
C MET A 6 1.72 12.01 13.02
N GLY A 7 2.99 12.32 13.20
CA GLY A 7 3.67 12.32 14.51
C GLY A 7 4.42 11.03 14.82
N PHE A 8 4.52 10.08 13.90
CA PHE A 8 5.31 8.88 14.12
C PHE A 8 6.80 9.22 14.22
N GLN A 9 7.47 8.70 15.22
CA GLN A 9 8.90 8.86 15.42
C GLN A 9 9.61 7.51 15.40
N THR A 10 9.41 6.69 16.40
CA THR A 10 10.04 5.37 16.51
C THR A 10 9.03 4.31 16.92
N GLY A 11 9.31 3.08 16.57
CA GLY A 11 8.49 1.93 16.94
C GLY A 11 8.94 0.69 16.19
N ASN A 12 8.08 -0.32 16.18
CA ASN A 12 8.29 -1.55 15.42
C ASN A 12 7.75 -1.37 13.99
N ILE A 13 8.64 -1.42 13.02
CA ILE A 13 8.31 -1.23 11.60
C ILE A 13 8.43 -2.56 10.85
N LEU A 14 7.35 -2.95 10.17
CA LEU A 14 7.30 -4.13 9.32
C LEU A 14 7.39 -3.75 7.85
N GLU A 15 8.21 -4.50 7.10
CA GLU A 15 8.17 -4.54 5.64
C GLU A 15 7.92 -5.98 5.21
N PRO A 16 6.66 -6.36 4.88
CA PRO A 16 6.27 -7.76 4.71
C PRO A 16 6.72 -8.41 3.40
N SER A 17 7.20 -7.62 2.45
CA SER A 17 7.80 -8.06 1.19
C SER A 17 8.94 -7.11 0.87
N MET A 18 10.07 -7.28 1.59
CA MET A 18 11.05 -6.22 1.71
C MET A 18 12.05 -6.11 0.55
N GLY A 19 12.21 -7.15 -0.26
CA GLY A 19 13.29 -7.16 -1.23
C GLY A 19 14.63 -6.97 -0.53
N VAL A 20 15.44 -6.05 -1.03
CA VAL A 20 16.72 -5.68 -0.41
C VAL A 20 16.57 -4.59 0.66
N GLY A 21 15.34 -4.18 1.00
CA GLY A 21 15.07 -3.24 2.08
C GLY A 21 15.15 -1.77 1.69
N ASN A 22 14.69 -1.41 0.51
CA ASN A 22 14.72 -0.02 0.03
C ASN A 22 14.02 0.97 0.98
N PHE A 23 12.91 0.58 1.59
CA PHE A 23 12.21 1.43 2.57
C PHE A 23 13.04 1.63 3.84
N PHE A 24 13.70 0.58 4.32
CA PHE A 24 14.59 0.69 5.47
C PHE A 24 15.77 1.64 5.22
N GLY A 25 16.32 1.62 4.00
CA GLY A 25 17.41 2.49 3.61
C GLY A 25 17.02 3.96 3.48
N LEU A 26 15.72 4.25 3.38
CA LEU A 26 15.19 5.61 3.18
C LEU A 26 14.54 6.18 4.44
N LEU A 27 14.67 5.52 5.60
CA LEU A 27 14.07 6.00 6.84
C LEU A 27 14.64 7.36 7.24
N PRO A 28 13.78 8.34 7.57
CA PRO A 28 14.22 9.64 8.08
C PRO A 28 14.98 9.50 9.41
N GLU A 29 15.78 10.48 9.72
CA GLU A 29 16.59 10.49 10.96
C GLU A 29 15.75 10.26 12.23
N GLN A 30 14.57 10.88 12.31
CA GLN A 30 13.69 10.73 13.48
C GLN A 30 13.14 9.30 13.65
N MET A 31 13.23 8.45 12.62
CA MET A 31 12.78 7.05 12.66
C MET A 31 13.93 6.04 12.82
N GLN A 32 15.17 6.49 12.85
CA GLN A 32 16.37 5.63 12.90
C GLN A 32 16.48 4.77 14.16
N GLY A 33 15.83 5.19 15.26
CA GLY A 33 15.75 4.40 16.49
C GLY A 33 14.72 3.28 16.46
N SER A 34 13.98 3.11 15.36
CA SER A 34 12.97 2.08 15.22
C SER A 34 13.58 0.69 15.11
N LYS A 35 12.86 -0.31 15.61
CA LYS A 35 13.20 -1.72 15.38
C LYS A 35 12.56 -2.18 14.08
N LEU A 36 13.37 -2.74 13.18
CA LEU A 36 12.98 -3.10 11.83
C LEU A 36 12.76 -4.60 11.70
N TYR A 37 11.65 -4.97 11.09
CA TYR A 37 11.27 -6.35 10.81
C TYR A 37 10.97 -6.46 9.32
N GLY A 38 11.63 -7.40 8.66
CA GLY A 38 11.43 -7.65 7.25
C GLY A 38 11.09 -9.11 6.98
N VAL A 39 10.32 -9.33 5.93
CA VAL A 39 10.02 -10.66 5.40
C VAL A 39 10.39 -10.67 3.93
N GLU A 40 11.13 -11.68 3.50
CA GLU A 40 11.52 -11.86 2.10
C GLU A 40 11.50 -13.34 1.73
N LEU A 41 10.74 -13.67 0.69
CA LEU A 41 10.59 -15.05 0.23
C LEU A 41 11.86 -15.56 -0.47
N ASP A 42 12.50 -14.71 -1.28
CA ASP A 42 13.69 -15.09 -2.02
C ASP A 42 14.92 -15.17 -1.12
N SER A 43 15.57 -16.33 -1.09
CA SER A 43 16.68 -16.59 -0.18
C SER A 43 17.93 -15.76 -0.49
N ILE A 44 18.18 -15.46 -1.75
CA ILE A 44 19.34 -14.65 -2.17
C ILE A 44 19.12 -13.20 -1.77
N THR A 45 17.97 -12.66 -2.13
CA THR A 45 17.56 -11.29 -1.81
C THR A 45 17.50 -11.08 -0.29
N GLY A 46 16.95 -12.03 0.45
CA GLY A 46 16.86 -11.97 1.90
C GLY A 46 18.24 -11.98 2.58
N ARG A 47 19.17 -12.76 2.06
CA ARG A 47 20.57 -12.77 2.58
C ARG A 47 21.28 -11.45 2.32
N ILE A 48 21.05 -10.84 1.16
CA ILE A 48 21.57 -9.50 0.86
C ILE A 48 20.99 -8.48 1.85
N ALA A 49 19.69 -8.53 2.10
CA ALA A 49 19.02 -7.64 3.05
C ALA A 49 19.60 -7.79 4.47
N LYS A 50 19.87 -9.01 4.92
CA LYS A 50 20.51 -9.25 6.23
C LYS A 50 21.90 -8.62 6.34
N GLN A 51 22.66 -8.60 5.26
CA GLN A 51 23.98 -7.95 5.23
C GLN A 51 23.87 -6.43 5.25
N LEU A 52 22.88 -5.87 4.54
CA LEU A 52 22.64 -4.43 4.49
C LEU A 52 22.07 -3.88 5.83
N TYR A 53 21.25 -4.68 6.51
CA TYR A 53 20.55 -4.27 7.73
C TYR A 53 20.76 -5.29 8.84
N PRO A 54 22.00 -5.39 9.40
CA PRO A 54 22.33 -6.45 10.37
C PRO A 54 21.57 -6.32 11.69
N LYS A 55 21.03 -5.15 12.01
CA LYS A 55 20.23 -4.94 13.22
C LYS A 55 18.73 -5.23 13.02
N ALA A 56 18.28 -5.41 11.78
CA ALA A 56 16.90 -5.74 11.49
C ALA A 56 16.64 -7.23 11.72
N ASP A 57 15.43 -7.56 12.15
CA ASP A 57 14.93 -8.94 12.25
C ASP A 57 14.33 -9.32 10.88
N ILE A 58 15.08 -10.06 10.08
CA ILE A 58 14.68 -10.44 8.73
C ILE A 58 14.38 -11.93 8.68
N THR A 59 13.13 -12.26 8.30
CA THR A 59 12.68 -13.64 8.08
C THR A 59 12.76 -13.95 6.59
N ILE A 60 13.57 -14.96 6.24
CA ILE A 60 13.67 -15.45 4.86
C ILE A 60 12.67 -16.59 4.70
N ALA A 61 11.45 -16.26 4.39
CA ALA A 61 10.34 -17.18 4.20
C ALA A 61 9.15 -16.44 3.59
N GLY A 62 8.08 -17.16 3.27
CA GLY A 62 6.82 -16.55 2.88
C GLY A 62 6.14 -15.83 4.06
N PHE A 63 5.36 -14.82 3.75
CA PHE A 63 4.61 -14.06 4.76
C PHE A 63 3.65 -14.94 5.56
N GLU A 64 3.16 -16.03 4.96
CA GLU A 64 2.28 -17.02 5.60
C GLU A 64 2.91 -17.72 6.81
N THR A 65 4.22 -17.73 6.92
CA THR A 65 4.94 -18.35 8.05
C THR A 65 4.98 -17.46 9.29
N THR A 66 4.61 -16.20 9.17
CA THR A 66 4.64 -15.25 10.28
C THR A 66 3.32 -15.27 11.04
N ASP A 67 3.35 -15.01 12.34
CA ASP A 67 2.18 -15.16 13.22
C ASP A 67 2.00 -14.08 14.29
N ARG A 68 2.75 -12.98 14.22
CA ARG A 68 2.59 -11.89 15.18
C ARG A 68 1.20 -11.26 15.06
N LYS A 69 0.67 -10.77 16.17
CA LYS A 69 -0.63 -10.09 16.25
C LYS A 69 -0.48 -8.81 17.04
N ASP A 70 -1.14 -7.75 16.57
CA ASP A 70 -1.21 -6.46 17.27
C ASP A 70 0.17 -5.95 17.74
N PHE A 71 1.18 -6.12 16.91
CA PHE A 71 2.57 -5.92 17.32
C PHE A 71 3.24 -4.71 16.67
N TYR A 72 3.06 -4.53 15.37
CA TYR A 72 3.77 -3.47 14.64
C TYR A 72 3.08 -2.12 14.78
N ASP A 73 3.89 -1.07 14.92
CA ASP A 73 3.43 0.31 14.96
C ASP A 73 3.20 0.88 13.56
N LEU A 74 4.00 0.41 12.62
CA LEU A 74 3.97 0.84 11.23
C LEU A 74 4.29 -0.35 10.32
N ALA A 75 3.57 -0.48 9.23
CA ALA A 75 3.92 -1.37 8.13
C ALA A 75 4.07 -0.55 6.85
N VAL A 76 5.15 -0.76 6.14
CA VAL A 76 5.45 -0.09 4.87
C VAL A 76 5.85 -1.13 3.84
N GLY A 77 5.59 -0.88 2.59
CA GLY A 77 6.07 -1.78 1.55
C GLY A 77 5.35 -1.63 0.23
N ASN A 78 5.90 -2.35 -0.74
CA ASN A 78 5.30 -2.56 -2.04
C ASN A 78 4.70 -3.96 -2.05
N VAL A 79 3.38 -4.04 -2.16
CA VAL A 79 2.64 -5.30 -2.07
C VAL A 79 2.88 -6.13 -3.35
N PRO A 80 3.19 -7.44 -3.24
CA PRO A 80 3.34 -8.27 -4.43
C PRO A 80 2.01 -8.42 -5.18
N PHE A 81 2.08 -8.48 -6.51
CA PHE A 81 0.93 -8.65 -7.38
C PHE A 81 0.80 -10.08 -7.86
N GLY A 82 -0.42 -10.51 -8.09
CA GLY A 82 -0.68 -11.80 -8.71
C GLY A 82 -2.13 -12.21 -8.57
N GLN A 83 -2.54 -13.13 -9.43
CA GLN A 83 -3.89 -13.73 -9.39
C GLN A 83 -3.90 -15.01 -8.55
N TYR A 84 -2.76 -15.46 -8.07
CA TYR A 84 -2.67 -16.65 -7.24
C TYR A 84 -2.98 -16.35 -5.78
N GLN A 85 -3.31 -17.40 -5.04
CA GLN A 85 -3.57 -17.34 -3.62
C GLN A 85 -2.38 -17.90 -2.83
N VAL A 86 -2.18 -17.36 -1.64
CA VAL A 86 -1.20 -17.88 -0.69
C VAL A 86 -1.90 -18.86 0.24
N ASP A 87 -1.30 -20.01 0.50
CA ASP A 87 -1.83 -20.98 1.45
C ASP A 87 -1.48 -20.55 2.88
N ASP A 88 -2.46 -19.91 3.51
CA ASP A 88 -2.42 -19.56 4.93
C ASP A 88 -3.74 -19.95 5.56
N ARG A 89 -3.70 -20.96 6.41
CA ARG A 89 -4.89 -21.58 6.98
C ARG A 89 -5.85 -20.58 7.61
N ALA A 90 -5.32 -19.55 8.24
CA ALA A 90 -6.14 -18.53 8.90
C ALA A 90 -6.92 -17.65 7.91
N TYR A 91 -6.45 -17.57 6.65
CA TYR A 91 -6.98 -16.66 5.61
C TYR A 91 -7.59 -17.39 4.41
N ASN A 92 -7.38 -18.69 4.27
CA ASN A 92 -7.83 -19.45 3.10
C ASN A 92 -9.32 -19.31 2.81
N LYS A 93 -10.15 -19.18 3.83
CA LYS A 93 -11.60 -19.01 3.70
C LYS A 93 -11.99 -17.68 3.03
N LEU A 94 -11.12 -16.69 3.02
CA LEU A 94 -11.39 -15.41 2.37
C LEU A 94 -11.29 -15.49 0.85
N GLY A 95 -10.51 -16.43 0.32
CA GLY A 95 -10.29 -16.58 -1.11
C GLY A 95 -9.58 -15.40 -1.75
N PHE A 96 -8.82 -14.62 -0.99
CA PHE A 96 -8.15 -13.42 -1.47
C PHE A 96 -6.95 -13.75 -2.36
N SER A 97 -6.74 -12.96 -3.41
CA SER A 97 -5.49 -12.97 -4.15
C SER A 97 -4.33 -12.49 -3.26
N ILE A 98 -3.08 -12.73 -3.69
CA ILE A 98 -1.91 -12.43 -2.86
C ILE A 98 -1.86 -10.98 -2.38
N HIS A 99 -2.16 -10.00 -3.24
CA HIS A 99 -2.11 -8.59 -2.83
C HIS A 99 -3.17 -8.26 -1.78
N ASP A 100 -4.37 -8.79 -1.90
CA ASP A 100 -5.44 -8.60 -0.91
C ASP A 100 -5.14 -9.32 0.41
N TYR A 101 -4.54 -10.50 0.31
CA TYR A 101 -4.06 -11.26 1.46
C TYR A 101 -3.03 -10.49 2.29
N PHE A 102 -2.08 -9.80 1.63
CA PHE A 102 -1.09 -8.99 2.33
C PHE A 102 -1.72 -7.86 3.15
N PHE A 103 -2.76 -7.22 2.64
CA PHE A 103 -3.53 -6.26 3.41
C PHE A 103 -4.23 -6.90 4.62
N ALA A 104 -4.92 -8.01 4.41
CA ALA A 104 -5.67 -8.68 5.47
C ALA A 104 -4.76 -9.13 6.61
N LYS A 105 -3.66 -9.78 6.29
CA LYS A 105 -2.72 -10.28 7.31
C LYS A 105 -1.96 -9.15 8.01
N THR A 106 -1.53 -8.14 7.26
CA THR A 106 -0.84 -6.99 7.85
C THR A 106 -1.75 -6.24 8.83
N LEU A 107 -3.04 -6.12 8.53
CA LEU A 107 -4.01 -5.53 9.46
C LEU A 107 -4.09 -6.28 10.79
N ASP A 108 -3.96 -7.60 10.79
CA ASP A 108 -3.92 -8.37 12.04
C ASP A 108 -2.60 -8.20 12.79
N GLN A 109 -1.50 -8.00 12.09
CA GLN A 109 -0.17 -7.88 12.69
C GLN A 109 0.14 -6.49 13.21
N VAL A 110 -0.45 -5.45 12.64
CA VAL A 110 -0.34 -4.07 13.13
C VAL A 110 -1.23 -3.91 14.36
N ARG A 111 -0.76 -3.17 15.35
CA ARG A 111 -1.53 -2.86 16.55
C ARG A 111 -2.67 -1.87 16.26
N PRO A 112 -3.73 -1.84 17.08
CA PRO A 112 -4.72 -0.77 16.99
C PRO A 112 -4.07 0.61 17.09
N GLY A 113 -4.48 1.54 16.22
CA GLY A 113 -3.86 2.87 16.09
C GLY A 113 -2.59 2.92 15.25
N GLY A 114 -2.00 1.77 14.93
CA GLY A 114 -0.87 1.67 14.02
C GLY A 114 -1.26 1.99 12.57
N VAL A 115 -0.28 2.29 11.75
CA VAL A 115 -0.48 2.77 10.38
C VAL A 115 0.12 1.81 9.37
N ILE A 116 -0.57 1.65 8.24
CA ILE A 116 -0.09 0.92 7.06
C ILE A 116 0.05 1.91 5.91
N ALA A 117 1.23 1.93 5.29
CA ALA A 117 1.51 2.73 4.10
C ALA A 117 2.02 1.79 3.01
N PHE A 118 1.13 1.32 2.15
CA PHE A 118 1.43 0.34 1.11
C PHE A 118 1.29 0.93 -0.29
N VAL A 119 2.24 0.58 -1.15
CA VAL A 119 2.12 0.74 -2.60
C VAL A 119 1.50 -0.52 -3.18
N THR A 120 0.46 -0.34 -3.96
CA THR A 120 -0.28 -1.44 -4.61
C THR A 120 -0.73 -1.03 -6.01
N SER A 121 -1.20 -1.99 -6.80
CA SER A 121 -1.84 -1.70 -8.08
C SER A 121 -3.13 -0.91 -7.86
N ARG A 122 -3.52 -0.09 -8.85
CA ARG A 122 -4.80 0.62 -8.82
C ARG A 122 -6.01 -0.31 -8.61
N TYR A 123 -5.89 -1.59 -8.94
CA TYR A 123 -6.99 -2.55 -8.83
C TYR A 123 -7.40 -2.83 -7.38
N THR A 124 -6.57 -2.59 -6.40
CA THR A 124 -7.01 -2.64 -4.99
C THR A 124 -8.14 -1.64 -4.74
N MET A 125 -7.98 -0.42 -5.25
CA MET A 125 -9.00 0.64 -5.11
C MET A 125 -10.13 0.54 -6.15
N ASP A 126 -9.83 0.07 -7.37
CA ASP A 126 -10.74 0.14 -8.52
C ASP A 126 -11.42 -1.18 -8.89
N LYS A 127 -11.12 -2.28 -8.19
CA LYS A 127 -11.76 -3.56 -8.48
C LYS A 127 -13.29 -3.43 -8.40
N GLN A 128 -13.99 -4.01 -9.38
CA GLN A 128 -15.44 -3.90 -9.45
C GLN A 128 -16.13 -4.47 -8.21
N SER A 129 -15.71 -5.65 -7.73
CA SER A 129 -16.21 -6.20 -6.46
C SER A 129 -15.71 -5.37 -5.27
N PRO A 130 -16.61 -4.91 -4.39
CA PRO A 130 -16.21 -4.12 -3.22
C PRO A 130 -15.80 -4.96 -2.01
N GLU A 131 -15.82 -6.28 -2.10
CA GLU A 131 -15.69 -7.18 -0.94
C GLU A 131 -14.40 -6.97 -0.15
N VAL A 132 -13.26 -6.87 -0.84
CA VAL A 132 -11.96 -6.67 -0.19
C VAL A 132 -11.88 -5.30 0.46
N ARG A 133 -12.34 -4.26 -0.22
CA ARG A 133 -12.35 -2.90 0.34
C ARG A 133 -13.27 -2.82 1.55
N ARG A 134 -14.42 -3.49 1.52
CA ARG A 134 -15.32 -3.59 2.66
C ARG A 134 -14.66 -4.28 3.85
N TYR A 135 -13.96 -5.37 3.61
CA TYR A 135 -13.18 -6.08 4.64
C TYR A 135 -12.15 -5.16 5.29
N ILE A 136 -11.40 -4.43 4.48
CA ILE A 136 -10.39 -3.47 4.95
C ILE A 136 -11.05 -2.33 5.73
N ALA A 137 -12.12 -1.73 5.20
CA ALA A 137 -12.81 -0.58 5.80
C ALA A 137 -13.38 -0.89 7.17
N GLN A 138 -13.83 -2.12 7.40
CA GLN A 138 -14.33 -2.56 8.70
C GLN A 138 -13.20 -2.58 9.76
N ARG A 139 -11.96 -2.79 9.36
CA ARG A 139 -10.79 -2.98 10.23
C ARG A 139 -9.88 -1.77 10.30
N ALA A 140 -9.93 -0.89 9.32
CA ALA A 140 -9.06 0.28 9.23
C ALA A 140 -9.78 1.48 8.62
N GLU A 141 -9.35 2.67 9.05
CA GLU A 141 -9.76 3.93 8.43
C GLU A 141 -8.79 4.25 7.29
N LEU A 142 -9.34 4.63 6.13
CA LEU A 142 -8.53 5.17 5.04
C LEU A 142 -8.18 6.62 5.37
N LEU A 143 -6.91 6.88 5.66
CA LEU A 143 -6.41 8.23 5.93
C LEU A 143 -6.22 9.03 4.65
N GLY A 144 -6.07 8.35 3.55
CA GLY A 144 -5.95 8.90 2.22
C GLY A 144 -5.24 7.94 1.29
N ALA A 145 -5.26 8.26 0.00
CA ALA A 145 -4.57 7.52 -1.03
C ALA A 145 -4.01 8.47 -2.09
N ILE A 146 -2.90 8.09 -2.70
CA ILE A 146 -2.25 8.87 -3.76
C ILE A 146 -2.12 7.97 -4.98
N ARG A 147 -2.64 8.41 -6.12
CA ARG A 147 -2.53 7.68 -7.40
C ARG A 147 -1.38 8.25 -8.21
N LEU A 148 -0.47 7.36 -8.60
CA LEU A 148 0.75 7.71 -9.31
C LEU A 148 0.56 7.56 -10.83
N PRO A 149 1.32 8.31 -11.64
CA PRO A 149 1.32 8.09 -13.09
C PRO A 149 1.89 6.72 -13.45
N ASN A 150 1.53 6.22 -14.62
CA ASN A 150 1.84 4.86 -15.07
C ASN A 150 3.34 4.55 -15.23
N ASN A 151 4.20 5.57 -15.28
CA ASN A 151 5.65 5.42 -15.39
C ASN A 151 6.40 5.49 -14.05
N ALA A 152 5.71 5.62 -12.93
CA ALA A 152 6.36 5.84 -11.61
C ALA A 152 7.34 4.72 -11.24
N PHE A 153 7.05 3.47 -11.62
CA PHE A 153 7.89 2.30 -11.33
C PHE A 153 8.40 1.59 -12.59
N ARG A 154 8.40 2.26 -13.74
CA ARG A 154 8.79 1.68 -15.03
C ARG A 154 10.18 1.02 -14.96
N ALA A 155 11.15 1.68 -14.33
CA ALA A 155 12.51 1.17 -14.20
C ALA A 155 12.61 -0.12 -13.38
N ASN A 156 11.67 -0.35 -12.47
CA ASN A 156 11.68 -1.50 -11.56
C ASN A 156 10.81 -2.66 -12.05
N ALA A 157 9.72 -2.38 -12.75
CA ALA A 157 8.72 -3.39 -13.09
C ALA A 157 8.60 -3.69 -14.59
N GLY A 158 9.14 -2.86 -15.46
CA GLY A 158 9.05 -3.02 -16.91
C GLY A 158 7.64 -2.91 -17.49
N THR A 159 6.65 -2.49 -16.69
CA THR A 159 5.25 -2.36 -17.09
C THR A 159 4.71 -0.97 -16.75
N ASP A 160 3.83 -0.47 -17.62
CA ASP A 160 3.18 0.83 -17.45
C ASP A 160 1.88 0.67 -16.63
N VAL A 161 2.01 0.31 -15.37
CA VAL A 161 0.87 0.09 -14.47
C VAL A 161 0.67 1.29 -13.55
N VAL A 162 -0.58 1.73 -13.43
CA VAL A 162 -0.96 2.75 -12.45
C VAL A 162 -0.95 2.11 -11.06
N SER A 163 -0.22 2.73 -10.15
CA SER A 163 -0.09 2.31 -8.76
C SER A 163 -0.66 3.35 -7.81
N ASP A 164 -1.13 2.87 -6.67
CA ASP A 164 -1.65 3.70 -5.59
C ASP A 164 -0.82 3.51 -4.32
N ILE A 165 -0.67 4.58 -3.56
CA ILE A 165 -0.17 4.52 -2.18
C ILE A 165 -1.37 4.68 -1.26
N LEU A 166 -1.64 3.66 -0.43
CA LEU A 166 -2.73 3.67 0.54
C LEU A 166 -2.19 3.90 1.94
N PHE A 167 -2.84 4.79 2.68
CA PHE A 167 -2.55 5.05 4.08
C PHE A 167 -3.76 4.64 4.92
N LEU A 168 -3.56 3.62 5.76
CA LEU A 168 -4.61 3.02 6.59
C LEU A 168 -4.21 3.10 8.06
N GLN A 169 -5.17 3.35 8.93
CA GLN A 169 -4.96 3.28 10.37
C GLN A 169 -5.88 2.22 10.97
N LYS A 170 -5.29 1.25 11.68
CA LYS A 170 -6.07 0.16 12.26
C LYS A 170 -6.98 0.67 13.37
N ARG A 171 -8.26 0.25 13.30
CA ARG A 171 -9.26 0.54 14.33
C ARG A 171 -9.00 -0.26 15.60
N ASP A 172 -9.51 0.21 16.73
CA ASP A 172 -9.44 -0.52 18.00
C ASP A 172 -10.15 -1.88 17.92
N ARG A 173 -11.22 -1.94 17.14
CA ARG A 173 -11.98 -3.16 16.86
C ARG A 173 -12.66 -3.05 15.51
N PRO A 174 -12.92 -4.17 14.83
CA PRO A 174 -13.72 -4.15 13.61
C PRO A 174 -15.13 -3.59 13.89
N ILE A 175 -15.61 -2.77 12.97
CA ILE A 175 -16.96 -2.19 13.01
C ILE A 175 -17.63 -2.39 11.65
N GLU A 176 -18.96 -2.49 11.65
CA GLU A 176 -19.71 -2.47 10.42
C GLU A 176 -19.85 -1.05 9.92
N ILE A 177 -19.17 -0.75 8.82
CA ILE A 177 -19.14 0.56 8.18
C ILE A 177 -18.96 0.36 6.68
N GLU A 178 -19.53 1.23 5.90
CA GLU A 178 -19.39 1.22 4.45
C GLU A 178 -19.12 2.64 3.94
N PRO A 179 -17.91 3.18 4.16
CA PRO A 179 -17.54 4.49 3.68
C PRO A 179 -17.49 4.53 2.14
N ASP A 180 -17.56 5.72 1.57
CA ASP A 180 -17.65 5.92 0.12
C ASP A 180 -16.50 5.26 -0.66
N TRP A 181 -15.31 5.18 -0.08
CA TRP A 181 -14.14 4.58 -0.75
C TRP A 181 -14.25 3.06 -0.98
N VAL A 182 -15.22 2.40 -0.36
CA VAL A 182 -15.53 0.99 -0.63
C VAL A 182 -16.09 0.83 -2.05
N HIS A 183 -16.72 1.86 -2.59
CA HIS A 183 -17.42 1.85 -3.86
C HIS A 183 -16.68 2.60 -4.96
N LEU A 184 -17.09 2.33 -6.20
CA LEU A 184 -16.60 3.03 -7.37
C LEU A 184 -17.54 4.18 -7.72
N GLY A 185 -17.00 5.17 -8.41
CA GLY A 185 -17.72 6.19 -9.12
C GLY A 185 -17.26 6.25 -10.57
N GLN A 186 -17.48 7.36 -11.23
CA GLN A 186 -17.00 7.60 -12.58
C GLN A 186 -16.22 8.90 -12.64
N ASN A 187 -15.10 8.89 -13.40
CA ASN A 187 -14.38 10.13 -13.68
C ASN A 187 -15.07 10.90 -14.82
N GLU A 188 -14.52 12.05 -15.19
CA GLU A 188 -15.08 12.91 -16.24
C GLU A 188 -15.19 12.21 -17.60
N ASP A 189 -14.31 11.24 -17.89
CA ASP A 189 -14.31 10.49 -19.14
C ASP A 189 -15.19 9.21 -19.06
N GLY A 190 -15.89 9.00 -17.96
CA GLY A 190 -16.82 7.88 -17.75
C GLY A 190 -16.15 6.58 -17.32
N PHE A 191 -14.87 6.59 -16.99
CA PHE A 191 -14.20 5.40 -16.46
C PHE A 191 -14.58 5.16 -15.01
N ALA A 192 -14.80 3.89 -14.66
CA ALA A 192 -15.05 3.49 -13.28
C ALA A 192 -13.74 3.51 -12.50
N ILE A 193 -13.66 4.39 -11.52
CA ILE A 193 -12.54 4.49 -10.59
C ILE A 193 -13.07 4.58 -9.17
N ASN A 194 -12.21 4.36 -8.19
CA ASN A 194 -12.61 4.45 -6.79
C ASN A 194 -13.24 5.81 -6.47
N ARG A 195 -14.32 5.78 -5.69
CA ARG A 195 -15.03 6.99 -5.29
C ARG A 195 -14.14 8.01 -4.59
N TYR A 196 -13.15 7.54 -3.82
CA TYR A 196 -12.16 8.42 -3.19
C TYR A 196 -11.47 9.33 -4.21
N PHE A 197 -11.05 8.78 -5.34
CA PHE A 197 -10.35 9.55 -6.38
C PHE A 197 -11.30 10.41 -7.22
N VAL A 198 -12.56 10.03 -7.32
CA VAL A 198 -13.59 10.90 -7.92
C VAL A 198 -13.79 12.15 -7.07
N ASP A 199 -13.85 11.98 -5.76
CA ASP A 199 -14.06 13.07 -4.81
C ASP A 199 -12.79 13.88 -4.53
N HIS A 200 -11.61 13.29 -4.76
CA HIS A 200 -10.29 13.88 -4.51
C HIS A 200 -9.38 13.80 -5.73
N PRO A 201 -9.73 14.46 -6.85
CA PRO A 201 -8.93 14.39 -8.07
C PRO A 201 -7.52 14.96 -7.90
N GLU A 202 -7.30 15.83 -6.92
CA GLU A 202 -5.98 16.37 -6.56
C GLU A 202 -5.00 15.29 -6.07
N MET A 203 -5.52 14.13 -5.65
CA MET A 203 -4.70 13.00 -5.21
C MET A 203 -4.26 12.10 -6.37
N ILE A 204 -4.69 12.38 -7.58
CA ILE A 204 -4.22 11.73 -8.80
C ILE A 204 -3.09 12.59 -9.39
N LEU A 205 -1.86 12.07 -9.33
CA LEU A 205 -0.66 12.82 -9.70
C LEU A 205 -0.32 12.63 -11.18
N GLY A 206 -1.23 13.09 -12.03
CA GLY A 206 -1.06 13.01 -13.47
C GLY A 206 -2.35 13.36 -14.19
N ARG A 207 -2.30 13.22 -15.51
CA ARG A 207 -3.48 13.44 -16.35
C ARG A 207 -4.20 12.11 -16.58
N GLN A 208 -5.47 12.05 -16.22
CA GLN A 208 -6.33 10.91 -16.48
C GLN A 208 -6.63 10.83 -17.98
N THR A 209 -6.47 9.65 -18.55
CA THR A 209 -6.72 9.39 -19.96
C THR A 209 -7.02 7.90 -20.16
N SER A 210 -7.07 7.48 -21.39
CA SER A 210 -7.22 6.07 -21.75
C SER A 210 -6.11 5.64 -22.70
N GLU A 211 -5.81 4.36 -22.67
CA GLU A 211 -4.89 3.72 -23.63
C GLU A 211 -5.52 2.47 -24.20
N SER A 212 -5.11 2.10 -25.42
CA SER A 212 -5.57 0.88 -26.05
C SER A 212 -4.85 -0.31 -25.45
N THR A 213 -5.62 -1.31 -25.00
CA THR A 213 -5.07 -2.59 -24.58
C THR A 213 -4.75 -3.46 -25.80
N GLN A 214 -3.99 -4.53 -25.59
CA GLN A 214 -3.70 -5.53 -26.64
C GLN A 214 -4.95 -6.18 -27.25
N TYR A 215 -6.11 -6.06 -26.60
CA TYR A 215 -7.40 -6.57 -27.07
C TYR A 215 -8.27 -5.50 -27.73
N GLY A 216 -7.72 -4.33 -28.03
CA GLY A 216 -8.44 -3.24 -28.68
C GLY A 216 -9.43 -2.49 -27.78
N LYS A 217 -9.44 -2.76 -26.48
CA LYS A 217 -10.27 -2.03 -25.52
C LYS A 217 -9.52 -0.80 -25.02
N GLN A 218 -10.28 0.27 -24.77
CA GLN A 218 -9.74 1.43 -24.05
C GLN A 218 -9.76 1.15 -22.56
N ASP A 219 -8.64 1.37 -21.89
CA ASP A 219 -8.50 1.22 -20.45
C ASP A 219 -8.02 2.52 -19.81
N PHE A 220 -8.47 2.74 -18.58
CA PHE A 220 -8.05 3.89 -17.81
C PHE A 220 -6.56 3.87 -17.53
N THR A 221 -5.92 5.02 -17.67
CA THR A 221 -4.53 5.21 -17.23
C THR A 221 -4.32 6.63 -16.73
N VAL A 222 -3.18 6.84 -16.09
CA VAL A 222 -2.71 8.15 -15.64
C VAL A 222 -1.33 8.37 -16.26
N VAL A 223 -1.18 9.46 -17.00
CA VAL A 223 0.09 9.81 -17.61
C VAL A 223 0.73 10.99 -16.88
N PRO A 224 2.08 11.10 -16.90
CA PRO A 224 2.76 12.22 -16.27
C PRO A 224 2.31 13.56 -16.86
N ILE A 225 2.27 14.58 -16.01
CA ILE A 225 2.07 15.96 -16.48
C ILE A 225 3.43 16.53 -16.88
N GLU A 226 3.53 16.95 -18.13
CA GLU A 226 4.76 17.55 -18.67
C GLU A 226 5.13 18.81 -17.86
N GLY A 227 6.41 18.91 -17.49
CA GLY A 227 6.93 20.04 -16.74
C GLY A 227 6.77 19.95 -15.23
N LEU A 228 6.04 18.95 -14.70
CA LEU A 228 5.89 18.71 -13.27
C LEU A 228 6.76 17.54 -12.82
N LYS A 229 7.46 17.73 -11.71
CA LYS A 229 8.24 16.66 -11.08
C LYS A 229 7.36 15.85 -10.12
N LEU A 230 7.41 14.54 -10.23
CA LEU A 230 6.63 13.64 -9.36
C LEU A 230 6.94 13.88 -7.87
N ALA A 231 8.21 14.12 -7.53
CA ALA A 231 8.61 14.41 -6.14
C ALA A 231 7.88 15.63 -5.57
N ASP A 232 7.74 16.69 -6.35
CA ASP A 232 7.04 17.90 -5.93
C ASP A 232 5.55 17.66 -5.79
N GLN A 233 4.94 16.90 -6.70
CA GLN A 233 3.54 16.53 -6.63
C GLN A 233 3.26 15.65 -5.40
N LEU A 234 4.14 14.69 -5.09
CA LEU A 234 4.04 13.86 -3.89
C LEU A 234 4.13 14.71 -2.61
N HIS A 235 5.08 15.63 -2.56
CA HIS A 235 5.24 16.53 -1.41
C HIS A 235 3.95 17.33 -1.14
N ASP A 236 3.28 17.81 -2.18
CA ASP A 236 2.02 18.52 -2.05
C ASP A 236 0.88 17.59 -1.66
N ALA A 237 0.81 16.40 -2.24
CA ALA A 237 -0.27 15.44 -1.99
C ALA A 237 -0.26 14.92 -0.55
N VAL A 238 0.91 14.67 0.05
CA VAL A 238 1.00 14.14 1.42
C VAL A 238 0.38 15.06 2.46
N LYS A 239 0.23 16.35 2.18
CA LYS A 239 -0.45 17.31 3.06
C LYS A 239 -1.93 17.00 3.24
N TYR A 240 -2.54 16.29 2.30
CA TYR A 240 -3.95 15.89 2.35
C TYR A 240 -4.16 14.53 3.01
N ILE A 241 -3.10 13.80 3.33
CA ILE A 241 -3.19 12.55 4.09
C ILE A 241 -3.45 12.93 5.54
N ARG A 242 -4.58 12.48 6.07
CA ARG A 242 -5.05 12.86 7.40
C ARG A 242 -4.87 11.70 8.36
N GLY A 243 -4.59 12.04 9.59
CA GLY A 243 -4.45 11.08 10.66
C GLY A 243 -3.44 11.54 11.68
N THR A 244 -3.59 11.03 12.89
CA THR A 244 -2.62 11.24 13.97
C THR A 244 -2.20 9.87 14.46
N TYR A 245 -0.88 9.65 14.52
CA TYR A 245 -0.34 8.44 15.08
C TYR A 245 -0.73 8.33 16.56
N GLN A 246 -1.29 7.18 16.93
CA GLN A 246 -1.74 6.91 18.29
C GLN A 246 -0.70 6.04 18.99
N VAL A 247 -0.25 6.51 20.16
CA VAL A 247 0.72 5.82 20.99
C VAL A 247 0.04 4.77 21.88
#